data_28315b8b3bed2f82eac5d6519880aa50
#
_entry.id   28315b8b3bed2f82eac5d6519880aa50
#
_cell.length_a   1.000
_cell.length_b   1.000
_cell.length_c   1.000
_cell.angle_alpha   90.00
_cell.angle_beta   90.00
_cell.angle_gamma   90.00
#
_symmetry.space_group_name_H-M   'P 1'
#
loop_
_entity.id
_entity.type
_entity.pdbx_description
1 polymer ?
#
loop_
_entity_poly.entity_id
_entity_poly.type
_entity_poly.pdbx_seq_one_letter_code
_entity_poly.pdbx_strand_id
1 'polypeptide(L)'
;QTSMIEHAALEPRSALVQNIDDVFHIYSGHHAGSFLIEGIAGVLGVAVDKVVYHPHLIGGSFGDKIYADQVIVAAQACQLIGRPVKVMLTREDQFNFGHPKSISHQVMTAAIDKNDQTPLNTRISAIKHELVAAPGSPGGSRSKIYENEDSKQALEGSLDNARGAIAGLDHWYDIANIQTKYYYHELMAQLI
;
A
#
# COMPACT_ATOMS: atom_id res chain seq x y z
N GLN A 1 -17.65 -6.05 -7.21
CA GLN A 1 -17.38 -4.86 -6.41
C GLN A 1 -16.73 -5.29 -5.10
N THR A 2 -15.66 -4.61 -4.70
CA THR A 2 -15.03 -4.77 -3.40
C THR A 2 -15.26 -3.50 -2.58
N SER A 3 -15.58 -3.68 -1.30
CA SER A 3 -15.69 -2.58 -0.36
C SER A 3 -14.30 -2.13 0.11
N MET A 4 -14.23 -0.96 0.68
CA MET A 4 -13.09 -0.51 1.47
C MET A 4 -12.98 -1.40 2.73
N ILE A 5 -11.83 -2.01 2.97
CA ILE A 5 -11.66 -2.99 4.05
C ILE A 5 -10.33 -2.73 4.74
N GLU A 6 -10.37 -2.55 6.07
CA GLU A 6 -9.16 -2.53 6.89
C GLU A 6 -8.55 -3.94 6.96
N HIS A 7 -7.22 -4.02 6.90
CA HIS A 7 -6.49 -5.29 6.89
C HIS A 7 -6.60 -6.05 8.21
N ALA A 8 -6.75 -5.32 9.31
CA ALA A 8 -6.98 -5.84 10.67
C ALA A 8 -6.03 -7.00 11.05
N ALA A 9 -4.75 -6.87 10.71
CA ALA A 9 -3.74 -7.84 11.12
C ALA A 9 -3.81 -8.10 12.63
N LEU A 10 -3.63 -9.35 13.07
CA LEU A 10 -3.80 -9.71 14.48
C LEU A 10 -2.88 -8.89 15.40
N GLU A 11 -1.62 -8.72 15.00
CA GLU A 11 -0.69 -7.80 15.66
C GLU A 11 -0.95 -6.36 15.20
N PRO A 12 -1.32 -5.44 16.11
CA PRO A 12 -1.46 -4.02 15.79
C PRO A 12 -0.13 -3.40 15.37
N ARG A 13 -0.18 -2.30 14.61
CA ARG A 13 1.02 -1.56 14.24
C ARG A 13 1.66 -0.90 15.47
N SER A 14 2.95 -1.14 15.64
CA SER A 14 3.72 -0.55 16.74
C SER A 14 5.14 -0.22 16.31
N ALA A 15 5.75 0.73 17.00
CA ALA A 15 7.14 1.09 16.84
C ALA A 15 7.76 1.53 18.17
N LEU A 16 9.02 1.19 18.38
CA LEU A 16 9.89 1.78 19.39
C LEU A 16 11.03 2.47 18.65
N VAL A 17 11.29 3.71 19.00
CA VAL A 17 12.43 4.48 18.46
C VAL A 17 13.26 5.01 19.60
N GLN A 18 14.57 4.90 19.51
CA GLN A 18 15.53 5.48 20.42
C GLN A 18 16.69 6.11 19.64
N ASN A 19 17.21 7.22 20.16
CA ASN A 19 18.42 7.84 19.65
C ASN A 19 19.60 7.46 20.57
N ILE A 20 20.62 6.83 20.00
CA ILE A 20 21.86 6.46 20.69
C ILE A 20 23.01 7.04 19.87
N ASP A 21 23.81 7.90 20.44
CA ASP A 21 24.99 8.53 19.80
C ASP A 21 24.65 9.14 18.43
N ASP A 22 23.54 9.89 18.37
CA ASP A 22 23.01 10.54 17.16
C ASP A 22 22.61 9.56 16.04
N VAL A 23 22.31 8.31 16.40
CA VAL A 23 21.76 7.29 15.50
C VAL A 23 20.39 6.87 16.00
N PHE A 24 19.39 6.94 15.13
CA PHE A 24 18.02 6.53 15.40
C PHE A 24 17.86 5.04 15.15
N HIS A 25 17.62 4.27 16.22
CA HIS A 25 17.34 2.86 16.17
C HIS A 25 15.84 2.62 16.19
N ILE A 26 15.33 1.99 15.13
CA ILE A 26 13.90 1.74 14.92
C ILE A 26 13.61 0.26 15.09
N TYR A 27 12.68 -0.06 15.96
CA TYR A 27 12.17 -1.40 16.21
C TYR A 27 10.69 -1.44 15.85
N SER A 28 10.34 -2.09 14.76
CA SER A 28 8.94 -2.16 14.26
C SER A 28 8.76 -3.36 13.35
N GLY A 29 7.56 -3.92 13.33
CA GLY A 29 7.14 -4.86 12.29
C GLY A 29 6.82 -4.10 11.01
N HIS A 30 7.71 -4.16 10.00
CA HIS A 30 7.53 -3.52 8.71
C HIS A 30 8.12 -4.39 7.61
N HIS A 31 7.43 -4.56 6.48
CA HIS A 31 7.88 -5.50 5.46
C HIS A 31 8.69 -4.86 4.31
N ALA A 32 8.96 -3.56 4.38
CA ALA A 32 9.77 -2.83 3.40
C ALA A 32 10.83 -1.96 4.09
N GLY A 33 11.75 -2.59 4.83
CA GLY A 33 12.71 -1.92 5.72
C GLY A 33 13.63 -0.92 5.04
N SER A 34 14.08 -1.16 3.81
CA SER A 34 14.94 -0.21 3.08
C SER A 34 14.21 1.11 2.79
N PHE A 35 12.97 1.05 2.31
CA PHE A 35 12.15 2.26 2.10
C PHE A 35 11.85 2.98 3.42
N LEU A 36 11.68 2.23 4.50
CA LEU A 36 11.44 2.80 5.82
C LEU A 36 12.63 3.66 6.28
N ILE A 37 13.86 3.18 6.11
CA ILE A 37 15.07 3.91 6.53
C ILE A 37 15.18 5.24 5.80
N GLU A 38 15.06 5.24 4.47
CA GLU A 38 15.13 6.45 3.65
C GLU A 38 14.00 7.44 4.01
N GLY A 39 12.77 6.94 4.15
CA GLY A 39 11.62 7.75 4.53
C GLY A 39 11.79 8.42 5.90
N ILE A 40 12.26 7.68 6.90
CA ILE A 40 12.47 8.23 8.25
C ILE A 40 13.65 9.21 8.28
N ALA A 41 14.74 8.93 7.59
CA ALA A 41 15.85 9.86 7.46
C ALA A 41 15.39 11.21 6.88
N GLY A 42 14.56 11.17 5.82
CA GLY A 42 13.96 12.37 5.24
C GLY A 42 13.05 13.12 6.20
N VAL A 43 12.20 12.43 6.94
CA VAL A 43 11.28 13.03 7.93
C VAL A 43 12.04 13.70 9.09
N LEU A 44 13.13 13.08 9.55
CA LEU A 44 13.96 13.60 10.64
C LEU A 44 14.98 14.66 10.20
N GLY A 45 15.19 14.81 8.88
CA GLY A 45 16.21 15.71 8.35
C GLY A 45 17.65 15.27 8.66
N VAL A 46 17.87 13.94 8.74
CA VAL A 46 19.18 13.35 9.03
C VAL A 46 19.72 12.53 7.84
N ALA A 47 21.00 12.24 7.84
CA ALA A 47 21.59 11.37 6.84
C ALA A 47 21.09 9.91 7.01
N VAL A 48 21.00 9.15 5.92
CA VAL A 48 20.44 7.78 5.89
C VAL A 48 21.21 6.84 6.82
N ASP A 49 22.54 7.01 6.95
CA ASP A 49 23.41 6.25 7.85
C ASP A 49 23.16 6.53 9.34
N LYS A 50 22.37 7.57 9.66
CA LYS A 50 21.90 7.89 11.02
C LYS A 50 20.59 7.17 11.39
N VAL A 51 20.09 6.31 10.53
CA VAL A 51 18.86 5.54 10.78
C VAL A 51 19.16 4.05 10.65
N VAL A 52 18.93 3.29 11.71
CA VAL A 52 19.11 1.83 11.74
C VAL A 52 17.78 1.16 12.03
N TYR A 53 17.35 0.30 11.12
CA TYR A 53 16.14 -0.50 11.29
C TYR A 53 16.48 -1.90 11.81
N HIS A 54 15.81 -2.28 12.87
CA HIS A 54 15.88 -3.61 13.48
C HIS A 54 14.62 -4.40 13.10
N PRO A 55 14.70 -5.33 12.17
CA PRO A 55 13.54 -6.11 11.74
C PRO A 55 13.07 -7.05 12.84
N HIS A 56 11.76 -7.15 13.00
CA HIS A 56 11.10 -8.08 13.87
C HIS A 56 10.16 -9.01 13.12
N LEU A 57 9.81 -10.13 13.73
CA LEU A 57 8.73 -10.98 13.23
C LEU A 57 7.43 -10.19 13.18
N ILE A 58 6.66 -10.41 12.14
CA ILE A 58 5.43 -9.67 11.86
C ILE A 58 4.25 -10.60 12.11
N GLY A 59 3.37 -10.24 13.03
CA GLY A 59 2.13 -10.96 13.36
C GLY A 59 0.99 -10.66 12.39
N GLY A 60 1.27 -10.80 11.07
CA GLY A 60 0.39 -10.49 9.97
C GLY A 60 0.60 -9.06 9.44
N SER A 61 0.46 -8.89 8.13
CA SER A 61 0.49 -7.59 7.47
C SER A 61 -0.65 -7.45 6.46
N PHE A 62 -0.78 -8.39 5.51
CA PHE A 62 -1.77 -8.36 4.43
C PHE A 62 -1.71 -7.10 3.56
N GLY A 63 -0.57 -6.37 3.61
CA GLY A 63 -0.35 -5.08 2.96
C GLY A 63 -0.32 -3.88 3.91
N ASP A 64 -0.89 -3.96 5.12
CA ASP A 64 -0.98 -2.84 6.07
C ASP A 64 0.39 -2.36 6.56
N LYS A 65 1.30 -3.26 6.90
CA LYS A 65 2.60 -2.91 7.49
C LYS A 65 3.67 -2.46 6.48
N ILE A 66 3.24 -1.99 5.31
CA ILE A 66 4.07 -1.18 4.42
C ILE A 66 4.02 0.31 4.79
N TYR A 67 3.00 0.71 5.54
CA TYR A 67 2.84 2.08 6.03
C TYR A 67 3.60 2.28 7.34
N ALA A 68 4.14 3.48 7.53
CA ALA A 68 5.09 3.79 8.59
C ALA A 68 4.59 4.84 9.61
N ASP A 69 3.29 5.15 9.62
CA ASP A 69 2.73 6.24 10.43
C ASP A 69 3.17 6.18 11.90
N GLN A 70 3.07 4.99 12.52
CA GLN A 70 3.48 4.76 13.90
C GLN A 70 4.99 4.97 14.10
N VAL A 71 5.80 4.66 13.08
CA VAL A 71 7.25 4.85 13.12
C VAL A 71 7.60 6.32 13.00
N ILE A 72 6.93 7.04 12.09
CA ILE A 72 7.11 8.49 11.89
C ILE A 72 6.81 9.22 13.19
N VAL A 73 5.66 8.95 13.80
CA VAL A 73 5.26 9.59 15.07
C VAL A 73 6.26 9.27 16.18
N ALA A 74 6.68 8.01 16.31
CA ALA A 74 7.66 7.62 17.32
C ALA A 74 9.03 8.28 17.10
N ALA A 75 9.48 8.39 15.84
CA ALA A 75 10.77 8.98 15.48
C ALA A 75 10.80 10.49 15.74
N GLN A 76 9.78 11.21 15.29
CA GLN A 76 9.67 12.66 15.54
C GLN A 76 9.54 12.97 17.03
N ALA A 77 8.71 12.22 17.76
CA ALA A 77 8.61 12.39 19.20
C ALA A 77 9.93 12.08 19.91
N CYS A 78 10.64 11.02 19.52
CA CYS A 78 11.97 10.70 20.06
C CYS A 78 12.98 11.83 19.83
N GLN A 79 12.98 12.40 18.63
CA GLN A 79 13.84 13.54 18.30
C GLN A 79 13.51 14.77 19.16
N LEU A 80 12.22 15.10 19.32
CA LEU A 80 11.78 16.27 20.06
C LEU A 80 12.05 16.18 21.56
N ILE A 81 11.82 15.02 22.18
CA ILE A 81 11.94 14.87 23.63
C ILE A 81 13.30 14.32 24.10
N GLY A 82 14.15 13.86 23.17
CA GLY A 82 15.47 13.29 23.48
C GLY A 82 15.43 12.00 24.30
N ARG A 83 14.33 11.22 24.22
CA ARG A 83 14.14 9.96 24.98
C ARG A 83 13.54 8.89 24.06
N PRO A 84 13.73 7.59 24.40
CA PRO A 84 13.05 6.52 23.69
C PRO A 84 11.53 6.68 23.72
N VAL A 85 10.89 6.47 22.56
CA VAL A 85 9.44 6.56 22.41
C VAL A 85 8.89 5.27 21.83
N LYS A 86 7.86 4.72 22.47
CA LYS A 86 7.06 3.64 21.95
C LYS A 86 5.68 4.15 21.56
N VAL A 87 5.30 3.88 20.33
CA VAL A 87 3.94 4.10 19.80
C VAL A 87 3.33 2.74 19.49
N MET A 88 2.11 2.51 19.93
CA MET A 88 1.33 1.34 19.58
C MET A 88 -0.09 1.81 19.28
N LEU A 89 -0.54 1.57 18.04
CA LEU A 89 -1.89 1.89 17.65
C LEU A 89 -2.85 0.89 18.28
N THR A 90 -3.96 1.38 18.79
CA THR A 90 -5.07 0.51 19.18
C THR A 90 -5.74 -0.05 17.93
N ARG A 91 -6.58 -1.06 18.08
CA ARG A 91 -7.39 -1.58 16.97
C ARG A 91 -8.35 -0.51 16.45
N GLU A 92 -8.90 0.30 17.33
CA GLU A 92 -9.76 1.43 16.97
C GLU A 92 -9.00 2.49 16.16
N ASP A 93 -7.75 2.83 16.56
CA ASP A 93 -6.90 3.75 15.78
C ASP A 93 -6.66 3.23 14.36
N GLN A 94 -6.42 1.92 14.20
CA GLN A 94 -6.21 1.33 12.89
C GLN A 94 -7.45 1.42 11.99
N PHE A 95 -8.64 1.21 12.54
CA PHE A 95 -9.90 1.36 11.80
C PHE A 95 -10.20 2.82 11.43
N ASN A 96 -9.87 3.75 12.33
CA ASN A 96 -10.19 5.18 12.13
C ASN A 96 -9.13 5.89 11.27
N PHE A 97 -7.87 5.53 11.40
CA PHE A 97 -6.72 6.21 10.79
C PHE A 97 -5.82 5.31 9.95
N GLY A 98 -6.18 4.03 9.78
CA GLY A 98 -5.43 3.07 9.00
C GLY A 98 -5.48 3.33 7.49
N HIS A 99 -4.83 2.46 6.75
CA HIS A 99 -4.79 2.49 5.28
C HIS A 99 -5.58 1.29 4.74
N PRO A 100 -6.90 1.42 4.59
CA PRO A 100 -7.73 0.33 4.13
C PRO A 100 -7.43 -0.03 2.67
N LYS A 101 -7.77 -1.24 2.28
CA LYS A 101 -7.78 -1.64 0.86
C LYS A 101 -8.75 -0.76 0.10
N SER A 102 -8.32 -0.32 -1.08
CA SER A 102 -9.13 0.52 -1.95
C SER A 102 -10.40 -0.19 -2.40
N ILE A 103 -11.46 0.59 -2.50
CA ILE A 103 -12.70 0.16 -3.16
C ILE A 103 -12.43 -0.08 -4.65
N SER A 104 -13.03 -1.11 -5.22
CA SER A 104 -12.99 -1.32 -6.67
C SER A 104 -14.31 -1.85 -7.23
N HIS A 105 -14.57 -1.52 -8.48
CA HIS A 105 -15.63 -2.13 -9.26
C HIS A 105 -15.02 -2.80 -10.48
N GLN A 106 -15.32 -4.09 -10.66
CA GLN A 106 -14.74 -4.89 -11.73
C GLN A 106 -15.85 -5.57 -12.51
N VAL A 107 -15.71 -5.57 -13.83
CA VAL A 107 -16.56 -6.33 -14.74
C VAL A 107 -15.65 -7.22 -15.59
N MET A 108 -15.90 -8.51 -15.53
CA MET A 108 -15.16 -9.49 -16.32
C MET A 108 -16.13 -10.22 -17.24
N THR A 109 -15.79 -10.24 -18.52
CA THR A 109 -16.53 -10.99 -19.54
C THR A 109 -15.58 -11.99 -20.17
N ALA A 110 -15.99 -13.25 -20.25
CA ALA A 110 -15.21 -14.29 -20.88
C ALA A 110 -15.99 -14.97 -22.02
N ALA A 111 -15.29 -15.27 -23.11
CA ALA A 111 -15.78 -16.14 -24.15
C ALA A 111 -15.21 -17.54 -23.96
N ILE A 112 -16.06 -18.53 -24.14
CA ILE A 112 -15.73 -19.96 -23.99
C ILE A 112 -15.83 -20.61 -25.37
N ASP A 113 -14.77 -21.33 -25.74
CA ASP A 113 -14.79 -22.16 -26.93
C ASP A 113 -15.58 -23.44 -26.66
N LYS A 114 -16.66 -23.63 -27.39
CA LYS A 114 -17.59 -24.80 -27.29
C LYS A 114 -17.30 -25.88 -28.30
N ASN A 115 -16.18 -25.84 -28.98
CA ASN A 115 -15.89 -26.80 -30.06
C ASN A 115 -15.64 -28.23 -29.56
N ASP A 116 -15.65 -28.46 -28.27
CA ASP A 116 -15.45 -29.78 -27.72
C ASP A 116 -16.62 -30.18 -26.81
N GLN A 117 -17.17 -31.37 -27.06
CA GLN A 117 -18.37 -31.86 -26.38
C GLN A 117 -18.12 -32.36 -24.95
N THR A 118 -16.89 -32.22 -24.44
CA THR A 118 -16.55 -32.66 -23.09
C THR A 118 -16.23 -31.44 -22.19
N PRO A 119 -16.83 -31.38 -20.99
CA PRO A 119 -16.57 -30.29 -20.05
C PRO A 119 -15.07 -30.07 -19.68
N LEU A 120 -14.28 -31.14 -19.82
CA LEU A 120 -12.85 -31.15 -19.50
C LEU A 120 -11.98 -30.38 -20.53
N ASN A 121 -12.50 -30.18 -21.75
CA ASN A 121 -11.78 -29.53 -22.84
C ASN A 121 -12.30 -28.11 -23.13
N THR A 122 -13.16 -27.57 -22.28
CA THR A 122 -13.65 -26.20 -22.40
C THR A 122 -12.51 -25.24 -22.11
N ARG A 123 -12.19 -24.34 -23.06
CA ARG A 123 -11.15 -23.31 -22.95
C ARG A 123 -11.76 -21.93 -22.99
N ILE A 124 -11.18 -21.02 -22.21
CA ILE A 124 -11.47 -19.60 -22.34
C ILE A 124 -10.70 -19.10 -23.56
N SER A 125 -11.41 -18.60 -24.57
CA SER A 125 -10.83 -18.10 -25.83
C SER A 125 -10.60 -16.59 -25.80
N ALA A 126 -11.35 -15.85 -24.97
CA ALA A 126 -11.14 -14.42 -24.78
C ALA A 126 -11.57 -13.97 -23.37
N ILE A 127 -10.87 -12.96 -22.85
CA ILE A 127 -11.26 -12.24 -21.63
C ILE A 127 -11.26 -10.74 -21.92
N LYS A 128 -12.32 -10.07 -21.47
CA LYS A 128 -12.39 -8.62 -21.32
C LYS A 128 -12.52 -8.31 -19.84
N HIS A 129 -11.57 -7.55 -19.27
CA HIS A 129 -11.58 -7.13 -17.89
C HIS A 129 -11.58 -5.61 -17.81
N GLU A 130 -12.61 -5.04 -17.20
CA GLU A 130 -12.78 -3.61 -16.97
C GLU A 130 -12.75 -3.36 -15.44
N LEU A 131 -11.83 -2.52 -15.00
CA LEU A 131 -11.62 -2.19 -13.60
C LEU A 131 -11.76 -0.68 -13.40
N VAL A 132 -12.58 -0.28 -12.45
CA VAL A 132 -12.62 1.07 -11.89
C VAL A 132 -12.12 0.97 -10.44
N ALA A 133 -11.05 1.67 -10.13
CA ALA A 133 -10.49 1.68 -8.78
C ALA A 133 -9.75 2.99 -8.49
N ALA A 134 -9.56 3.27 -7.20
CA ALA A 134 -8.61 4.29 -6.77
C ALA A 134 -7.17 3.84 -7.06
N PRO A 135 -6.20 4.76 -7.17
CA PRO A 135 -4.80 4.39 -7.35
C PRO A 135 -4.33 3.57 -6.15
N GLY A 136 -3.73 2.43 -6.44
CA GLY A 136 -3.29 1.48 -5.43
C GLY A 136 -1.85 1.67 -4.96
N SER A 137 -1.32 2.88 -4.97
CA SER A 137 0.05 3.10 -4.46
C SER A 137 0.05 3.26 -2.94
N PRO A 138 0.87 2.51 -2.21
CA PRO A 138 1.00 2.64 -0.75
C PRO A 138 1.44 4.01 -0.25
N GLY A 139 2.05 4.83 -1.10
CA GLY A 139 2.45 6.20 -0.76
C GLY A 139 1.60 7.28 -1.43
N GLY A 140 0.54 6.85 -2.18
CA GLY A 140 -0.05 7.73 -3.17
C GLY A 140 -1.11 8.69 -2.67
N SER A 141 -1.96 8.30 -1.74
CA SER A 141 -3.15 9.10 -1.48
C SER A 141 -3.09 9.96 -0.23
N ARG A 142 -2.52 9.50 0.88
CA ARG A 142 -2.50 10.31 2.11
C ARG A 142 -1.26 11.16 2.30
N SER A 143 -0.08 10.71 1.88
CA SER A 143 1.11 11.55 1.94
C SER A 143 0.97 12.80 1.07
N LYS A 144 0.13 12.77 0.03
CA LYS A 144 -0.08 13.89 -0.90
C LYS A 144 -1.19 14.86 -0.48
N ILE A 145 -2.02 14.54 0.50
CA ILE A 145 -2.99 15.49 1.07
C ILE A 145 -2.28 16.69 1.73
N TYR A 146 -1.02 16.53 2.11
CA TYR A 146 -0.22 17.57 2.74
C TYR A 146 0.82 18.21 1.80
N GLU A 147 0.92 17.79 0.55
CA GLU A 147 1.82 18.35 -0.44
C GLU A 147 1.08 19.34 -1.36
N ASN A 148 1.76 20.42 -1.70
CA ASN A 148 1.29 21.57 -2.45
C ASN A 148 0.89 21.25 -3.92
N GLU A 149 0.42 22.26 -4.66
CA GLU A 149 -0.16 22.16 -6.02
C GLU A 149 0.69 21.45 -7.09
N ASP A 150 2.02 21.38 -6.90
CA ASP A 150 2.93 20.70 -7.84
C ASP A 150 2.72 19.18 -7.85
N SER A 151 2.14 18.62 -6.78
CA SER A 151 1.82 17.18 -6.69
C SER A 151 0.59 16.75 -7.48
N LYS A 152 -0.29 17.68 -7.86
CA LYS A 152 -1.45 17.40 -8.73
C LYS A 152 -1.02 17.00 -10.14
N GLN A 153 0.01 17.65 -10.68
CA GLN A 153 0.55 17.31 -12.02
C GLN A 153 1.20 15.93 -12.08
N ALA A 154 1.77 15.46 -10.98
CA ALA A 154 2.35 14.12 -10.91
C ALA A 154 1.29 13.00 -10.90
N LEU A 155 0.04 13.30 -10.51
CA LEU A 155 -1.07 12.34 -10.54
C LEU A 155 -1.63 12.11 -11.96
N GLU A 156 -1.54 13.11 -12.83
CA GLU A 156 -2.18 13.08 -14.15
C GLU A 156 -1.44 12.22 -15.19
N GLY A 157 -0.22 11.76 -14.93
CA GLY A 157 0.62 11.20 -15.98
C GLY A 157 1.23 9.83 -15.76
N SER A 158 1.10 9.18 -14.63
CA SER A 158 1.93 7.99 -14.34
C SER A 158 1.12 6.72 -14.18
N LEU A 159 1.28 5.82 -15.16
CA LEU A 159 0.94 4.38 -15.05
C LEU A 159 1.54 3.75 -13.77
N ASP A 160 2.61 4.31 -13.23
CA ASP A 160 3.24 3.85 -11.99
C ASP A 160 2.32 4.00 -10.77
N ASN A 161 1.46 5.03 -10.73
CA ASN A 161 0.46 5.19 -9.68
C ASN A 161 -0.69 4.17 -9.79
N ALA A 162 -0.92 3.62 -10.97
CA ALA A 162 -1.93 2.58 -11.19
C ALA A 162 -1.41 1.17 -10.86
N ARG A 163 -0.10 0.94 -10.79
CA ARG A 163 0.49 -0.41 -10.64
C ARG A 163 -0.10 -1.21 -9.48
N GLY A 164 -0.32 -0.59 -8.33
CA GLY A 164 -0.93 -1.27 -7.20
C GLY A 164 -2.39 -1.67 -7.45
N ALA A 165 -3.15 -0.83 -8.15
CA ALA A 165 -4.56 -1.09 -8.46
C ALA A 165 -4.74 -2.11 -9.60
N ILE A 166 -3.79 -2.16 -10.54
CA ILE A 166 -3.82 -3.06 -11.70
C ILE A 166 -3.01 -4.35 -11.49
N ALA A 167 -2.39 -4.52 -10.34
CA ALA A 167 -1.66 -5.75 -10.03
C ALA A 167 -2.59 -6.97 -10.18
N GLY A 168 -2.19 -7.92 -11.03
CA GLY A 168 -2.98 -9.10 -11.35
C GLY A 168 -3.95 -8.95 -12.53
N LEU A 169 -3.99 -7.80 -13.20
CA LEU A 169 -4.70 -7.67 -14.48
C LEU A 169 -3.96 -8.36 -15.63
N ASP A 170 -2.65 -8.50 -15.52
CA ASP A 170 -1.84 -9.34 -16.41
C ASP A 170 -2.04 -10.80 -16.05
N HIS A 171 -2.82 -11.49 -16.83
CA HIS A 171 -3.13 -12.89 -16.59
C HIS A 171 -1.97 -13.79 -17.02
N TRP A 172 -1.61 -14.73 -16.17
CA TRP A 172 -0.61 -15.78 -16.45
C TRP A 172 -1.16 -16.92 -17.30
N TYR A 173 -2.45 -16.83 -17.62
CA TYR A 173 -3.12 -17.85 -18.41
C TYR A 173 -2.84 -17.66 -19.90
N ASP A 174 -2.66 -18.77 -20.62
CA ASP A 174 -2.55 -18.80 -22.08
C ASP A 174 -3.93 -18.59 -22.72
N ILE A 175 -4.35 -17.35 -22.82
CA ILE A 175 -5.62 -16.93 -23.42
C ILE A 175 -5.31 -16.07 -24.66
N ALA A 176 -5.79 -16.51 -25.80
CA ALA A 176 -5.44 -15.90 -27.10
C ALA A 176 -5.84 -14.42 -27.22
N ASN A 177 -6.96 -14.04 -26.60
CA ASN A 177 -7.48 -12.68 -26.71
C ASN A 177 -7.76 -12.09 -25.33
N ILE A 178 -6.93 -11.14 -24.91
CA ILE A 178 -7.08 -10.44 -23.63
C ILE A 178 -7.23 -8.95 -23.88
N GLN A 179 -8.27 -8.34 -23.33
CA GLN A 179 -8.44 -6.91 -23.26
C GLN A 179 -8.63 -6.48 -21.81
N THR A 180 -7.72 -5.66 -21.33
CA THR A 180 -7.81 -5.07 -19.98
C THR A 180 -7.99 -3.56 -20.11
N LYS A 181 -8.94 -3.00 -19.37
CA LYS A 181 -9.16 -1.56 -19.26
C LYS A 181 -9.19 -1.15 -17.79
N TYR A 182 -8.40 -0.16 -17.46
CA TYR A 182 -8.40 0.48 -16.15
C TYR A 182 -8.95 1.89 -16.26
N TYR A 183 -9.90 2.21 -15.41
CA TYR A 183 -10.47 3.53 -15.28
C TYR A 183 -10.15 4.09 -13.88
N TYR A 184 -9.42 5.17 -13.87
CA TYR A 184 -9.16 5.94 -12.67
C TYR A 184 -10.38 6.79 -12.32
N HIS A 185 -10.76 6.82 -11.04
CA HIS A 185 -11.83 7.68 -10.58
C HIS A 185 -11.38 8.55 -9.41
N GLU A 186 -11.31 9.84 -9.64
CA GLU A 186 -10.77 10.83 -8.71
C GLU A 186 -11.55 10.91 -7.38
N LEU A 187 -12.89 10.79 -7.43
CA LEU A 187 -13.76 10.73 -6.26
C LEU A 187 -13.45 9.53 -5.35
N MET A 188 -12.99 8.41 -5.90
CA MET A 188 -12.58 7.25 -5.10
C MET A 188 -11.27 7.48 -4.37
N ALA A 189 -10.40 8.36 -4.88
CA ALA A 189 -9.16 8.75 -4.21
C ALA A 189 -9.40 9.73 -3.04
N GLN A 190 -10.50 10.46 -3.05
CA GLN A 190 -10.87 11.41 -1.98
C GLN A 190 -11.60 10.74 -0.80
N LEU A 191 -12.08 9.51 -0.98
CA LEU A 191 -12.79 8.74 0.05
C LEU A 191 -11.87 7.84 0.88
N ILE A 192 -10.59 7.83 0.56
CA ILE A 192 -9.54 7.10 1.27
C ILE A 192 -8.66 8.07 2.02
#